data_c5cca36bc8c69756a5847cabfa4ffce5
#
_entry.id   c5cca36bc8c69756a5847cabfa4ffce5
#
_cell.length_a   1.000
_cell.length_b   1.000
_cell.length_c   1.000
_cell.angle_alpha   90.00
_cell.angle_beta   90.00
_cell.angle_gamma   90.00
#
_symmetry.space_group_name_H-M   'P 1'
#
loop_
_entity.id
_entity.type
_entity.pdbx_description
1 polymer ?
#
loop_
_entity_poly.entity_id
_entity_poly.type
_entity_poly.pdbx_seq_one_letter_code
_entity_poly.pdbx_strand_id
1 'polypeptide(L)'
;MVADIAKYLSHFGDVIVSIEDFIIRKMNTSRDFLAPVRITAGVRQEIFGDKNIGFVTYTPADAKAICNDKRMDLWGYEIRTQKDRHSRDADRHAVLTLRRIKENPRLVDDLLR
;
A
#
# COMPACT_ATOMS: atom_id res chain seq x y z
N MET A 1 6.81 4.64 12.23
CA MET A 1 6.07 5.78 11.65
C MET A 1 4.76 5.34 10.97
N VAL A 2 4.80 4.49 9.94
CA VAL A 2 3.55 4.03 9.26
C VAL A 2 2.64 3.28 10.23
N ALA A 3 3.19 2.36 11.02
CA ALA A 3 2.42 1.63 12.01
C ALA A 3 1.82 2.54 13.07
N ASP A 4 2.53 3.57 13.50
CA ASP A 4 2.04 4.54 14.48
C ASP A 4 0.87 5.36 13.92
N ILE A 5 0.97 5.78 12.66
CA ILE A 5 -0.11 6.48 11.97
C ILE A 5 -1.34 5.58 11.85
N ALA A 6 -1.15 4.32 11.43
CA ALA A 6 -2.24 3.36 11.31
C ALA A 6 -2.93 3.12 12.66
N LYS A 7 -2.18 2.94 13.73
CA LYS A 7 -2.72 2.79 15.07
C LYS A 7 -3.49 4.00 15.55
N TYR A 8 -2.98 5.20 15.27
CA TYR A 8 -3.70 6.44 15.58
C TYR A 8 -5.03 6.52 14.83
N LEU A 9 -5.01 6.29 13.52
CA LEU A 9 -6.20 6.34 12.69
C LEU A 9 -7.22 5.25 13.05
N SER A 10 -6.77 4.11 13.56
CA SER A 10 -7.66 3.00 13.95
C SER A 10 -8.61 3.35 15.10
N HIS A 11 -8.32 4.40 15.86
CA HIS A 11 -9.23 4.91 16.88
C HIS A 11 -10.51 5.57 16.28
N PHE A 12 -10.45 5.96 15.01
CA PHE A 12 -11.54 6.64 14.31
C PHE A 12 -12.31 5.72 13.36
N GLY A 13 -11.77 4.54 13.05
CA GLY A 13 -12.38 3.59 12.13
C GLY A 13 -11.38 2.56 11.64
N ASP A 14 -11.83 1.70 10.74
CA ASP A 14 -10.98 0.68 10.15
C ASP A 14 -9.94 1.30 9.22
N VAL A 15 -8.72 0.79 9.28
CA VAL A 15 -7.59 1.26 8.49
C VAL A 15 -7.02 0.11 7.68
N ILE A 16 -6.72 0.37 6.41
CA ILE A 16 -6.02 -0.59 5.55
C ILE A 16 -4.69 0.04 5.13
N VAL A 17 -3.60 -0.65 5.46
CA VAL A 17 -2.25 -0.25 5.05
C VAL A 17 -1.93 -0.95 3.73
N SER A 18 -1.67 -0.18 2.70
CA SER A 18 -1.31 -0.67 1.37
C SER A 18 0.15 -0.33 1.10
N ILE A 19 0.96 -1.33 0.89
CA ILE A 19 2.40 -1.19 0.70
C ILE A 19 2.85 -1.90 -0.57
N GLU A 20 3.85 -1.33 -1.23
CA GLU A 20 4.50 -1.94 -2.38
C GLU A 20 5.25 -3.21 -1.97
N ASP A 21 5.00 -4.29 -2.70
CA ASP A 21 5.68 -5.56 -2.49
C ASP A 21 6.90 -5.64 -3.41
N PHE A 22 8.08 -5.81 -2.83
CA PHE A 22 9.32 -5.95 -3.56
C PHE A 22 9.61 -7.42 -3.84
N ILE A 23 9.50 -7.79 -5.12
CA ILE A 23 9.87 -9.14 -5.56
C ILE A 23 11.38 -9.22 -5.71
N ILE A 24 12.01 -10.10 -4.94
CA ILE A 24 13.43 -10.39 -5.06
C ILE A 24 13.62 -11.36 -6.23
N ARG A 25 13.87 -10.83 -7.43
CA ARG A 25 14.08 -11.65 -8.64
C ARG A 25 15.51 -12.18 -8.77
N LYS A 26 16.48 -11.56 -8.11
CA LYS A 26 17.88 -11.98 -8.04
C LYS A 26 18.31 -12.00 -6.59
N MET A 27 19.17 -12.96 -6.23
CA MET A 27 19.76 -12.99 -4.88
C MET A 27 20.73 -11.83 -4.70
N ASN A 28 20.20 -10.65 -4.51
CA ASN A 28 20.96 -9.46 -4.18
C ASN A 28 20.85 -9.20 -2.69
N THR A 29 21.96 -9.36 -1.99
CA THR A 29 22.06 -9.19 -0.54
C THR A 29 22.48 -7.78 -0.12
N SER A 30 22.47 -6.81 -1.04
CA SER A 30 22.84 -5.43 -0.71
C SER A 30 21.87 -4.83 0.30
N ARG A 31 22.37 -3.98 1.18
CA ARG A 31 21.56 -3.26 2.19
C ARG A 31 20.42 -2.48 1.54
N ASP A 32 20.68 -1.81 0.42
CA ASP A 32 19.71 -0.97 -0.27
C ASP A 32 18.53 -1.78 -0.79
N PHE A 33 18.77 -3.05 -1.12
CA PHE A 33 17.74 -3.94 -1.62
C PHE A 33 16.92 -4.58 -0.50
N LEU A 34 17.55 -4.93 0.63
CA LEU A 34 16.88 -5.57 1.76
C LEU A 34 16.12 -4.59 2.66
N ALA A 35 16.51 -3.31 2.67
CA ALA A 35 15.87 -2.31 3.52
C ALA A 35 14.34 -2.20 3.32
N PRO A 36 13.81 -2.11 2.08
CA PRO A 36 12.36 -2.06 1.88
C PRO A 36 11.64 -3.32 2.39
N VAL A 37 12.25 -4.49 2.22
CA VAL A 37 11.68 -5.75 2.70
C VAL A 37 11.61 -5.76 4.24
N ARG A 38 12.65 -5.28 4.90
CA ARG A 38 12.69 -5.18 6.36
C ARG A 38 11.67 -4.19 6.90
N ILE A 39 11.53 -3.03 6.26
CA ILE A 39 10.55 -2.02 6.64
C ILE A 39 9.14 -2.58 6.52
N THR A 40 8.83 -3.24 5.42
CA THR A 40 7.51 -3.85 5.19
C THR A 40 7.21 -4.92 6.25
N ALA A 41 8.17 -5.80 6.53
CA ALA A 41 8.01 -6.83 7.56
C ALA A 41 7.83 -6.23 8.95
N GLY A 42 8.57 -5.17 9.28
CA GLY A 42 8.46 -4.47 10.56
C GLY A 42 7.09 -3.82 10.75
N VAL A 43 6.59 -3.14 9.73
CA VAL A 43 5.24 -2.54 9.77
C VAL A 43 4.19 -3.64 9.98
N ARG A 44 4.27 -4.71 9.21
CA ARG A 44 3.32 -5.83 9.29
C ARG A 44 3.31 -6.46 10.69
N GLN A 45 4.49 -6.64 11.28
CA GLN A 45 4.61 -7.20 12.62
C GLN A 45 4.01 -6.30 13.69
N GLU A 46 4.23 -4.98 13.62
CA GLU A 46 3.69 -4.05 14.61
C GLU A 46 2.17 -3.94 14.59
N ILE A 47 1.54 -4.11 13.44
CA ILE A 47 0.08 -4.05 13.31
C ILE A 47 -0.58 -5.42 13.42
N PHE A 48 0.20 -6.50 13.52
CA PHE A 48 -0.33 -7.85 13.61
C PHE A 48 -1.22 -8.02 14.84
N GLY A 49 -2.39 -8.61 14.64
CA GLY A 49 -3.36 -8.83 15.71
C GLY A 49 -4.27 -7.65 16.02
N ASP A 50 -4.05 -6.49 15.41
CA ASP A 50 -4.96 -5.36 15.54
C ASP A 50 -6.18 -5.59 14.65
N LYS A 51 -7.37 -5.69 15.24
CA LYS A 51 -8.60 -6.02 14.52
C LYS A 51 -9.07 -4.93 13.56
N ASN A 52 -8.66 -3.70 13.79
CA ASN A 52 -9.09 -2.55 13.01
C ASN A 52 -8.08 -2.15 11.94
N ILE A 53 -6.97 -2.87 11.82
CA ILE A 53 -5.93 -2.57 10.84
C ILE A 53 -5.74 -3.77 9.92
N GLY A 54 -6.05 -3.56 8.64
CA GLY A 54 -5.77 -4.53 7.59
C GLY A 54 -4.47 -4.20 6.86
N PHE A 55 -3.91 -5.18 6.18
CA PHE A 55 -2.66 -5.04 5.45
C PHE A 55 -2.77 -5.70 4.08
N VAL A 56 -2.32 -5.00 3.04
CA VAL A 56 -2.29 -5.51 1.68
C VAL A 56 -1.02 -5.06 0.97
N THR A 57 -0.46 -5.93 0.14
CA THR A 57 0.69 -5.61 -0.69
C THR A 57 0.36 -5.86 -2.16
N TYR A 58 0.88 -4.98 -3.02
CA TYR A 58 0.80 -5.14 -4.47
C TYR A 58 2.18 -4.94 -5.08
N THR A 59 2.46 -5.64 -6.17
CA THR A 59 3.69 -5.41 -6.92
C THR A 59 3.60 -4.06 -7.65
N PRO A 60 4.75 -3.40 -7.92
CA PRO A 60 4.75 -2.18 -8.72
C PRO A 60 4.10 -2.35 -10.09
N ALA A 61 4.31 -3.50 -10.71
CA ALA A 61 3.73 -3.81 -12.02
C ALA A 61 2.20 -3.86 -11.97
N ASP A 62 1.62 -4.50 -10.95
CA ASP A 62 0.16 -4.58 -10.79
C ASP A 62 -0.45 -3.20 -10.58
N ALA A 63 0.16 -2.39 -9.71
CA ALA A 63 -0.33 -1.05 -9.45
C ALA A 63 -0.28 -0.16 -10.69
N LYS A 64 0.81 -0.18 -11.44
CA LYS A 64 0.96 0.61 -12.67
C LYS A 64 0.08 0.15 -13.81
N ALA A 65 -0.21 -1.14 -13.90
CA ALA A 65 -1.08 -1.68 -14.94
C ALA A 65 -2.52 -1.18 -14.79
N ILE A 66 -3.02 -1.11 -13.56
CA ILE A 66 -4.41 -0.70 -13.27
C ILE A 66 -4.51 0.80 -13.05
N CYS A 67 -3.60 1.38 -12.26
CA CYS A 67 -3.58 2.79 -11.88
C CYS A 67 -2.46 3.53 -12.61
N ASN A 68 -2.45 3.50 -13.95
CA ASN A 68 -1.49 4.24 -14.73
C ASN A 68 -1.73 5.77 -14.62
N ASP A 69 -0.76 6.57 -15.04
CA ASP A 69 -0.83 8.03 -14.90
C ASP A 69 -2.08 8.62 -15.54
N LYS A 70 -2.44 8.14 -16.74
CA LYS A 70 -3.61 8.62 -17.48
C LYS A 70 -4.90 8.36 -16.70
N ARG A 71 -5.07 7.17 -16.16
CA ARG A 71 -6.24 6.81 -15.35
C ARG A 71 -6.29 7.60 -14.06
N MET A 72 -5.14 7.76 -13.40
CA MET A 72 -5.05 8.54 -12.17
C MET A 72 -5.47 9.99 -12.40
N ASP A 73 -5.01 10.61 -13.49
CA ASP A 73 -5.43 11.97 -13.85
C ASP A 73 -6.92 12.04 -14.17
N LEU A 74 -7.46 11.07 -14.93
CA LEU A 74 -8.90 10.98 -15.23
C LEU A 74 -9.76 10.87 -13.98
N TRP A 75 -9.26 10.19 -12.96
CA TRP A 75 -9.97 10.03 -11.69
C TRP A 75 -9.78 11.22 -10.74
N GLY A 76 -9.03 12.25 -11.15
CA GLY A 76 -8.87 13.49 -10.39
C GLY A 76 -7.75 13.49 -9.36
N TYR A 77 -6.83 12.54 -9.42
CA TYR A 77 -5.74 12.46 -8.43
C TYR A 77 -4.53 13.33 -8.76
N GLU A 78 -4.53 13.99 -9.91
CA GLU A 78 -3.48 14.96 -10.31
C GLU A 78 -2.04 14.47 -10.08
N ILE A 79 -1.78 13.20 -10.39
CA ILE A 79 -0.54 12.54 -10.02
C ILE A 79 0.69 13.15 -10.70
N ARG A 80 0.52 13.77 -11.87
CA ARG A 80 1.63 14.37 -12.63
C ARG A 80 2.19 15.64 -12.00
N THR A 81 1.42 16.28 -11.11
CA THR A 81 1.88 17.47 -10.39
C THR A 81 2.77 17.14 -9.21
N GLN A 82 2.76 15.90 -8.77
CA GLN A 82 3.61 15.45 -7.67
C GLN A 82 5.04 15.25 -8.15
N LYS A 83 5.98 15.90 -7.49
CA LYS A 83 7.40 15.82 -7.82
C LYS A 83 8.07 14.55 -7.27
N ASP A 84 7.56 14.03 -6.15
CA ASP A 84 8.13 12.86 -5.50
C ASP A 84 7.54 11.57 -6.11
N ARG A 85 8.42 10.81 -6.75
CA ARG A 85 8.07 9.52 -7.35
C ARG A 85 7.52 8.52 -6.33
N HIS A 86 8.08 8.50 -5.13
CA HIS A 86 7.64 7.57 -4.07
C HIS A 86 6.24 7.90 -3.58
N SER A 87 5.91 9.18 -3.44
CA SER A 87 4.56 9.62 -3.09
C SER A 87 3.55 9.23 -4.17
N ARG A 88 3.91 9.37 -5.45
CA ARG A 88 3.05 8.95 -6.55
C ARG A 88 2.78 7.44 -6.53
N ASP A 89 3.82 6.65 -6.28
CA ASP A 89 3.68 5.20 -6.20
C ASP A 89 2.82 4.79 -4.99
N ALA A 90 2.99 5.43 -3.85
CA ALA A 90 2.16 5.20 -2.67
C ALA A 90 0.68 5.52 -2.96
N ASP A 91 0.39 6.61 -3.63
CA ASP A 91 -0.98 6.98 -4.03
C ASP A 91 -1.59 5.93 -4.97
N ARG A 92 -0.81 5.40 -5.92
CA ARG A 92 -1.29 4.32 -6.80
C ARG A 92 -1.73 3.09 -6.02
N HIS A 93 -0.94 2.67 -5.05
CA HIS A 93 -1.27 1.51 -4.21
C HIS A 93 -2.54 1.75 -3.40
N ALA A 94 -2.69 2.92 -2.81
CA ALA A 94 -3.89 3.29 -2.08
C ALA A 94 -5.12 3.30 -2.98
N VAL A 95 -5.03 3.91 -4.16
CA VAL A 95 -6.14 3.98 -5.13
C VAL A 95 -6.49 2.59 -5.65
N LEU A 96 -5.51 1.75 -5.93
CA LEU A 96 -5.76 0.37 -6.34
C LEU A 96 -6.58 -0.38 -5.29
N THR A 97 -6.21 -0.26 -4.02
CA THR A 97 -6.95 -0.88 -2.91
C THR A 97 -8.38 -0.36 -2.84
N LEU A 98 -8.57 0.96 -2.92
CA LEU A 98 -9.90 1.57 -2.91
C LEU A 98 -10.77 1.07 -4.07
N ARG A 99 -10.20 0.94 -5.25
CA ARG A 99 -10.91 0.44 -6.43
C ARG A 99 -11.32 -1.02 -6.27
N ARG A 100 -10.43 -1.85 -5.73
CA ARG A 100 -10.75 -3.26 -5.49
C ARG A 100 -11.83 -3.43 -4.43
N ILE A 101 -11.82 -2.61 -3.38
CA ILE A 101 -12.87 -2.62 -2.35
C ILE A 101 -14.20 -2.18 -2.95
N LYS A 102 -14.19 -1.18 -3.83
CA LYS A 102 -15.42 -0.71 -4.50
C LYS A 102 -16.03 -1.81 -5.38
N GLU A 103 -15.21 -2.58 -6.07
CA GLU A 103 -15.67 -3.70 -6.90
C GLU A 103 -16.13 -4.89 -6.06
N ASN A 104 -15.48 -5.14 -4.93
CA ASN A 104 -15.79 -6.25 -4.03
C ASN A 104 -15.71 -5.79 -2.57
N PRO A 105 -16.82 -5.27 -1.99
CA PRO A 105 -16.83 -4.79 -0.61
C PRO A 105 -16.46 -5.85 0.43
N ARG A 106 -16.60 -7.13 0.13
CA ARG A 106 -16.21 -8.22 1.03
C ARG A 106 -14.70 -8.29 1.27
N LEU A 107 -13.92 -7.67 0.38
CA LEU A 107 -12.46 -7.60 0.53
C LEU A 107 -12.05 -6.92 1.85
N VAL A 108 -12.82 -5.96 2.32
CA VAL A 108 -12.56 -5.29 3.62
C VAL A 108 -12.55 -6.31 4.75
N ASP A 109 -13.52 -7.21 4.80
CA ASP A 109 -13.59 -8.25 5.81
C ASP A 109 -12.39 -9.20 5.75
N ASP A 110 -11.98 -9.57 4.54
CA ASP A 110 -10.83 -10.45 4.33
C ASP A 110 -9.52 -9.79 4.78
N LEU A 111 -9.36 -8.48 4.56
CA LEU A 111 -8.16 -7.73 4.92
C LEU A 111 -8.06 -7.42 6.41
N LEU A 112 -9.20 -7.30 7.10
CA LEU A 112 -9.26 -6.96 8.53
C LEU A 112 -9.28 -8.18 9.46
N ARG A 113 -9.37 -9.36 8.90
CA ARG A 113 -9.46 -10.60 9.70
C ARG A 113 -8.22 -11.48 9.54
#